data_f156bef6df2164bd08199e7f3609588e
#
_entry.id   f156bef6df2164bd08199e7f3609588e
#
_cell.length_a   1.000
_cell.length_b   1.000
_cell.length_c   1.000
_cell.angle_alpha   90.00
_cell.angle_beta   90.00
_cell.angle_gamma   90.00
#
_symmetry.space_group_name_H-M   'P 1'
#
loop_
_entity.id
_entity.type
_entity.pdbx_description
1 polymer ?
#
loop_
_entity_poly.entity_id
_entity_poly.type
_entity_poly.pdbx_seq_one_letter_code
_entity_poly.pdbx_strand_id
1 'polypeptide(L)'
;MESTVQKNSLYHLDLEKKHGAHDYHPLPVVLAKGEGVYLWDVEGKQYYDFLSAYSAVNQGHCHPEIIKTIKEQASTLTLTSRAFHNNRLGEYLEFTTEYFGFESLLPMNTGAEGVETAIKITRKWGHTIKGIPEGHAQIIVCDNNFHGRTTTIISFSSDAGSKDHFGPHTGGFIHIPYNDTVALEKALQENPNVAGFLVEPIQGEAGVNTPDDNFIAKAKAACTKHNVLFIADEIQTGIGRTGALLAVCGNCSCEAHCERQEATYVRPDLLILGKALSGGVYPVSAVLADRAIMDVIQPGQHGSTFGGNPMGSLVAQTALQVIKDEKLTQNARELGHFFRAQMNQYIQKSKIVNLVRGRGLLNAILINDKEDSKTAWNICLRLRDQGLLAKPTHGNIIRFAPPLVITKDQLTDCIRIIISVLEEFEPQNP
;
A
#
# COMPACT_ATOMS: atom_id res chain seq x y z
N MET A 1 -39.02 11.75 -28.65
CA MET A 1 -38.08 12.57 -27.88
C MET A 1 -37.63 11.73 -26.71
N GLU A 2 -36.48 11.07 -26.81
CA GLU A 2 -35.84 10.45 -25.66
C GLU A 2 -35.48 11.59 -24.71
N SER A 3 -36.09 11.63 -23.53
CA SER A 3 -35.64 12.53 -22.46
C SER A 3 -34.20 12.13 -22.11
N THR A 4 -33.24 12.95 -22.45
CA THR A 4 -31.86 12.80 -22.01
C THR A 4 -31.90 12.85 -20.49
N VAL A 5 -31.92 11.70 -19.82
CA VAL A 5 -31.80 11.61 -18.37
C VAL A 5 -30.44 12.24 -18.03
N GLN A 6 -30.48 13.34 -17.29
CA GLN A 6 -29.24 13.99 -16.85
C GLN A 6 -28.51 12.99 -15.93
N LYS A 7 -27.35 12.50 -16.36
CA LYS A 7 -26.52 11.51 -15.64
C LYS A 7 -25.73 12.23 -14.53
N ASN A 8 -26.44 12.66 -13.51
CA ASN A 8 -25.85 13.29 -12.31
C ASN A 8 -25.44 12.24 -11.27
N SER A 9 -24.88 12.69 -10.15
CA SER A 9 -24.46 11.82 -9.04
C SER A 9 -25.55 10.87 -8.57
N LEU A 10 -26.80 11.34 -8.42
CA LEU A 10 -27.92 10.50 -7.99
C LEU A 10 -28.19 9.34 -8.95
N TYR A 11 -28.13 9.59 -10.27
CA TYR A 11 -28.28 8.55 -11.27
C TYR A 11 -27.22 7.44 -11.13
N HIS A 12 -25.94 7.81 -10.96
CA HIS A 12 -24.85 6.85 -10.83
C HIS A 12 -24.91 6.07 -9.51
N LEU A 13 -25.19 6.75 -8.39
CA LEU A 13 -25.36 6.12 -7.08
C LEU A 13 -26.53 5.13 -7.06
N ASP A 14 -27.64 5.44 -7.74
CA ASP A 14 -28.79 4.52 -7.83
C ASP A 14 -28.46 3.27 -8.65
N LEU A 15 -27.74 3.42 -9.76
CA LEU A 15 -27.27 2.30 -10.57
C LEU A 15 -26.33 1.38 -9.77
N GLU A 16 -25.34 1.95 -9.09
CA GLU A 16 -24.40 1.19 -8.27
C GLU A 16 -25.12 0.46 -7.13
N LYS A 17 -26.02 1.15 -6.43
CA LYS A 17 -26.85 0.54 -5.39
C LYS A 17 -27.75 -0.59 -5.91
N LYS A 18 -28.27 -0.47 -7.12
CA LYS A 18 -29.18 -1.46 -7.70
C LYS A 18 -28.48 -2.69 -8.26
N HIS A 19 -27.27 -2.54 -8.80
CA HIS A 19 -26.60 -3.59 -9.56
C HIS A 19 -25.27 -4.07 -8.95
N GLY A 20 -24.70 -3.32 -8.02
CA GLY A 20 -23.44 -3.67 -7.35
C GLY A 20 -23.64 -4.55 -6.11
N ALA A 21 -22.59 -5.26 -5.72
CA ALA A 21 -22.48 -5.82 -4.37
C ALA A 21 -22.21 -4.67 -3.38
N HIS A 22 -22.77 -4.74 -2.17
CA HIS A 22 -22.61 -3.69 -1.16
C HIS A 22 -21.41 -3.99 -0.26
N ASP A 23 -20.24 -4.18 -0.85
CA ASP A 23 -18.99 -4.55 -0.18
C ASP A 23 -18.20 -3.35 0.36
N TYR A 24 -18.54 -2.13 -0.07
CA TYR A 24 -17.97 -0.87 0.41
C TYR A 24 -19.02 0.12 0.92
N HIS A 25 -18.57 1.03 1.81
CA HIS A 25 -19.33 2.21 2.21
C HIS A 25 -18.59 3.47 1.74
N PRO A 26 -18.76 3.89 0.46
CA PRO A 26 -18.06 5.04 -0.10
C PRO A 26 -18.64 6.37 0.39
N LEU A 27 -17.81 7.42 0.38
CA LEU A 27 -18.33 8.79 0.48
C LEU A 27 -19.24 9.08 -0.72
N PRO A 28 -20.35 9.81 -0.54
CA PRO A 28 -21.31 10.08 -1.62
C PRO A 28 -20.76 11.17 -2.57
N VAL A 29 -19.85 10.76 -3.43
CA VAL A 29 -19.22 11.57 -4.49
C VAL A 29 -19.01 10.66 -5.71
N VAL A 30 -19.38 11.10 -6.90
CA VAL A 30 -19.25 10.34 -8.15
C VAL A 30 -18.17 11.00 -9.01
N LEU A 31 -16.97 10.43 -9.00
CA LEU A 31 -15.80 10.97 -9.69
C LEU A 31 -15.81 10.61 -11.18
N ALA A 32 -15.48 11.58 -12.05
CA ALA A 32 -15.51 11.44 -13.51
C ALA A 32 -14.18 11.81 -14.19
N LYS A 33 -13.31 12.62 -13.56
CA LYS A 33 -12.02 13.04 -14.11
C LYS A 33 -10.96 13.06 -13.00
N GLY A 34 -9.70 12.75 -13.37
CA GLY A 34 -8.54 12.89 -12.49
C GLY A 34 -7.36 13.48 -13.26
N GLU A 35 -6.56 14.37 -12.60
CA GLU A 35 -5.36 14.98 -13.16
C GLU A 35 -4.42 15.42 -12.03
N GLY A 36 -3.22 14.87 -11.97
CA GLY A 36 -2.26 15.18 -10.92
C GLY A 36 -2.81 14.88 -9.53
N VAL A 37 -3.01 15.90 -8.70
CA VAL A 37 -3.57 15.78 -7.34
C VAL A 37 -5.07 16.01 -7.28
N TYR A 38 -5.70 16.31 -8.41
CA TYR A 38 -7.09 16.72 -8.49
C TYR A 38 -8.00 15.63 -9.03
N LEU A 39 -9.22 15.60 -8.49
CA LEU A 39 -10.35 14.83 -8.97
C LEU A 39 -11.53 15.77 -9.25
N TRP A 40 -12.38 15.41 -10.19
CA TRP A 40 -13.65 16.13 -10.47
C TRP A 40 -14.79 15.13 -10.44
N ASP A 41 -15.90 15.55 -9.84
CA ASP A 41 -17.13 14.78 -9.88
C ASP A 41 -17.90 15.01 -11.21
N VAL A 42 -19.00 14.31 -11.35
CA VAL A 42 -19.86 14.41 -12.55
C VAL A 42 -20.56 15.75 -12.66
N GLU A 43 -20.65 16.55 -11.60
CA GLU A 43 -21.16 17.92 -11.60
C GLU A 43 -20.08 18.94 -11.92
N GLY A 44 -18.81 18.51 -12.04
CA GLY A 44 -17.67 19.35 -12.37
C GLY A 44 -16.99 20.01 -11.16
N LYS A 45 -17.39 19.67 -9.94
CA LYS A 45 -16.72 20.17 -8.73
C LYS A 45 -15.35 19.52 -8.60
N GLN A 46 -14.33 20.33 -8.32
CA GLN A 46 -12.96 19.90 -8.11
C GLN A 46 -12.68 19.58 -6.64
N TYR A 47 -11.81 18.58 -6.45
CA TYR A 47 -11.35 18.13 -5.14
C TYR A 47 -9.86 17.85 -5.15
N TYR A 48 -9.18 18.10 -4.05
CA TYR A 48 -7.89 17.48 -3.76
C TYR A 48 -8.10 16.02 -3.35
N ASP A 49 -7.31 15.11 -3.94
CA ASP A 49 -7.29 13.70 -3.54
C ASP A 49 -6.31 13.49 -2.37
N PHE A 50 -6.83 13.11 -1.21
CA PHE A 50 -6.02 12.78 -0.03
C PHE A 50 -6.10 11.30 0.35
N LEU A 51 -6.51 10.44 -0.60
CA LEU A 51 -6.51 8.99 -0.48
C LEU A 51 -5.57 8.29 -1.48
N SER A 52 -5.36 8.88 -2.67
CA SER A 52 -4.53 8.36 -3.77
C SER A 52 -4.86 6.90 -4.12
N ALA A 53 -6.15 6.53 -4.15
CA ALA A 53 -6.58 5.15 -4.33
C ALA A 53 -5.77 4.17 -3.46
N TYR A 54 -5.63 4.48 -2.17
CA TYR A 54 -4.83 3.71 -1.20
C TYR A 54 -3.34 3.60 -1.58
N SER A 55 -2.75 4.68 -2.08
CA SER A 55 -1.37 4.78 -2.59
C SER A 55 -1.13 4.08 -3.94
N ALA A 56 -2.16 3.89 -4.76
CA ALA A 56 -1.99 3.36 -6.11
C ALA A 56 -1.63 4.45 -7.14
N VAL A 57 -1.97 5.72 -6.86
CA VAL A 57 -1.68 6.87 -7.75
C VAL A 57 -0.61 7.79 -7.15
N ASN A 58 0.49 7.23 -6.69
CA ASN A 58 1.62 8.00 -6.16
C ASN A 58 2.12 9.04 -7.16
N GLN A 59 2.17 8.69 -8.44
CA GLN A 59 2.60 9.54 -9.56
C GLN A 59 1.56 10.60 -9.96
N GLY A 60 0.41 10.64 -9.29
CA GLY A 60 -0.73 11.49 -9.65
C GLY A 60 -1.68 10.83 -10.65
N HIS A 61 -2.89 11.37 -10.71
CA HIS A 61 -3.91 10.90 -11.66
C HIS A 61 -3.49 11.20 -13.09
N CYS A 62 -3.64 10.22 -13.98
CA CYS A 62 -3.41 10.36 -15.42
C CYS A 62 -2.05 10.97 -15.77
N HIS A 63 -0.97 10.52 -15.11
CA HIS A 63 0.38 11.04 -15.36
C HIS A 63 0.74 10.98 -16.86
N PRO A 64 1.19 12.07 -17.49
CA PRO A 64 1.35 12.15 -18.95
C PRO A 64 2.21 11.04 -19.56
N GLU A 65 3.38 10.75 -18.97
CA GLU A 65 4.28 9.71 -19.48
C GLU A 65 3.69 8.31 -19.33
N ILE A 66 2.99 8.03 -18.23
CA ILE A 66 2.35 6.72 -18.02
C ILE A 66 1.17 6.54 -18.97
N ILE A 67 0.36 7.60 -19.20
CA ILE A 67 -0.75 7.56 -20.16
C ILE A 67 -0.25 7.43 -21.60
N LYS A 68 0.86 8.07 -21.96
CA LYS A 68 1.51 7.90 -23.25
C LYS A 68 1.96 6.46 -23.45
N THR A 69 2.68 5.91 -22.47
CA THR A 69 3.18 4.54 -22.48
C THR A 69 2.06 3.50 -22.70
N ILE A 70 0.95 3.60 -21.94
CA ILE A 70 -0.14 2.64 -22.09
C ILE A 70 -0.85 2.77 -23.45
N LYS A 71 -1.03 4.00 -23.99
CA LYS A 71 -1.63 4.21 -25.31
C LYS A 71 -0.78 3.61 -26.43
N GLU A 72 0.52 3.79 -26.40
CA GLU A 72 1.45 3.27 -27.40
C GLU A 72 1.51 1.74 -27.34
N GLN A 73 1.67 1.17 -26.13
CA GLN A 73 1.77 -0.28 -25.97
C GLN A 73 0.44 -1.00 -26.27
N ALA A 74 -0.70 -0.40 -25.95
CA ALA A 74 -2.02 -0.95 -26.25
C ALA A 74 -2.29 -1.14 -27.75
N SER A 75 -1.63 -0.32 -28.58
CA SER A 75 -1.73 -0.41 -30.05
C SER A 75 -0.75 -1.44 -30.65
N THR A 76 0.19 -1.97 -29.85
CA THR A 76 1.26 -2.84 -30.34
C THR A 76 1.04 -4.29 -29.94
N LEU A 77 1.04 -4.57 -28.63
CA LEU A 77 0.89 -5.91 -28.08
C LEU A 77 0.43 -5.82 -26.62
N THR A 78 -0.71 -6.41 -26.29
CA THR A 78 -1.29 -6.34 -24.95
C THR A 78 -0.98 -7.56 -24.09
N LEU A 79 -1.11 -8.77 -24.65
CA LEU A 79 -0.98 -10.02 -23.90
C LEU A 79 -0.46 -11.15 -24.79
N THR A 80 0.48 -11.94 -24.28
CA THR A 80 0.99 -13.17 -24.94
C THR A 80 0.80 -14.41 -24.09
N SER A 81 0.38 -14.28 -22.82
CA SER A 81 0.59 -15.25 -21.75
C SER A 81 2.09 -15.59 -21.53
N ARG A 82 2.40 -16.50 -20.60
CA ARG A 82 3.77 -16.98 -20.35
C ARG A 82 4.12 -18.22 -21.17
N ALA A 83 3.24 -18.63 -22.09
CA ALA A 83 3.54 -19.67 -23.05
C ALA A 83 4.55 -19.20 -24.11
N PHE A 84 4.66 -17.88 -24.30
CA PHE A 84 5.59 -17.25 -25.22
C PHE A 84 6.39 -16.15 -24.50
N HIS A 85 7.57 -15.85 -25.04
CA HIS A 85 8.33 -14.66 -24.64
C HIS A 85 7.74 -13.40 -25.28
N ASN A 86 7.96 -12.25 -24.63
CA ASN A 86 7.70 -10.95 -25.23
C ASN A 86 8.90 -10.01 -24.98
N ASN A 87 9.02 -8.98 -25.78
CA ASN A 87 10.17 -8.08 -25.77
C ASN A 87 10.18 -7.07 -24.62
N ARG A 88 9.14 -7.00 -23.78
CA ARG A 88 9.04 -6.03 -22.67
C ARG A 88 9.33 -6.64 -21.31
N LEU A 89 9.06 -7.94 -21.17
CA LEU A 89 9.21 -8.58 -19.87
C LEU A 89 10.67 -8.62 -19.41
N GLY A 90 11.62 -9.00 -20.30
CA GLY A 90 13.04 -9.05 -19.92
C GLY A 90 13.57 -7.69 -19.47
N GLU A 91 13.27 -6.63 -20.22
CA GLU A 91 13.64 -5.24 -19.89
C GLU A 91 13.05 -4.80 -18.52
N TYR A 92 11.80 -5.14 -18.26
CA TYR A 92 11.15 -4.86 -16.98
C TYR A 92 11.77 -5.62 -15.81
N LEU A 93 12.08 -6.90 -16.00
CA LEU A 93 12.71 -7.73 -14.97
C LEU A 93 14.10 -7.16 -14.61
N GLU A 94 14.95 -6.91 -15.60
CA GLU A 94 16.29 -6.32 -15.43
C GLU A 94 16.20 -4.98 -14.70
N PHE A 95 15.45 -4.03 -15.27
CA PHE A 95 15.29 -2.69 -14.67
C PHE A 95 14.83 -2.76 -13.21
N THR A 96 13.81 -3.59 -12.91
CA THR A 96 13.22 -3.61 -11.57
C THR A 96 14.10 -4.33 -10.56
N THR A 97 14.77 -5.42 -10.96
CA THR A 97 15.73 -6.11 -10.08
C THR A 97 16.91 -5.21 -9.74
N GLU A 98 17.48 -4.50 -10.72
CA GLU A 98 18.54 -3.52 -10.48
C GLU A 98 18.08 -2.36 -9.61
N TYR A 99 16.86 -1.83 -9.87
CA TYR A 99 16.31 -0.68 -9.14
C TYR A 99 16.14 -0.95 -7.64
N PHE A 100 15.75 -2.18 -7.26
CA PHE A 100 15.54 -2.58 -5.86
C PHE A 100 16.68 -3.43 -5.27
N GLY A 101 17.67 -3.81 -6.06
CA GLY A 101 18.83 -4.59 -5.62
C GLY A 101 18.53 -6.05 -5.31
N PHE A 102 17.79 -6.73 -6.17
CA PHE A 102 17.49 -8.16 -6.10
C PHE A 102 17.94 -8.90 -7.35
N GLU A 103 18.09 -10.23 -7.28
CA GLU A 103 18.53 -11.04 -8.40
C GLU A 103 17.36 -11.54 -9.27
N SER A 104 16.15 -11.58 -8.74
CA SER A 104 14.99 -12.16 -9.43
C SER A 104 13.68 -11.51 -9.05
N LEU A 105 12.74 -11.49 -10.02
CA LEU A 105 11.40 -10.95 -9.87
C LEU A 105 10.37 -11.90 -10.48
N LEU A 106 9.30 -12.19 -9.73
CA LEU A 106 8.12 -12.90 -10.22
C LEU A 106 6.96 -11.90 -10.36
N PRO A 107 6.52 -11.59 -11.60
CA PRO A 107 5.48 -10.60 -11.83
C PRO A 107 4.09 -11.20 -11.65
N MET A 108 3.21 -10.46 -10.96
CA MET A 108 1.80 -10.78 -10.76
C MET A 108 0.94 -9.53 -11.11
N ASN A 109 -0.34 -9.53 -10.76
CA ASN A 109 -1.26 -8.44 -11.15
C ASN A 109 -1.74 -7.64 -9.95
N THR A 110 -2.29 -8.30 -8.94
CA THR A 110 -2.82 -7.64 -7.73
C THR A 110 -1.89 -7.83 -6.54
N GLY A 111 -2.02 -6.94 -5.54
CA GLY A 111 -1.27 -7.09 -4.29
C GLY A 111 -1.54 -8.42 -3.60
N ALA A 112 -2.80 -8.86 -3.59
CA ALA A 112 -3.19 -10.14 -3.00
C ALA A 112 -2.50 -11.33 -3.70
N GLU A 113 -2.38 -11.32 -5.04
CA GLU A 113 -1.61 -12.33 -5.76
C GLU A 113 -0.12 -12.30 -5.39
N GLY A 114 0.45 -11.10 -5.19
CA GLY A 114 1.83 -10.95 -4.71
C GLY A 114 2.02 -11.58 -3.34
N VAL A 115 1.11 -11.34 -2.40
CA VAL A 115 1.14 -11.94 -1.05
C VAL A 115 0.98 -13.46 -1.11
N GLU A 116 0.00 -13.98 -1.86
CA GLU A 116 -0.18 -15.43 -2.05
C GLU A 116 1.07 -16.08 -2.67
N THR A 117 1.72 -15.40 -3.62
CA THR A 117 2.98 -15.82 -4.22
C THR A 117 4.10 -15.90 -3.19
N ALA A 118 4.26 -14.86 -2.36
CA ALA A 118 5.27 -14.84 -1.30
C ALA A 118 5.04 -15.94 -0.25
N ILE A 119 3.79 -16.18 0.16
CA ILE A 119 3.41 -17.29 1.05
C ILE A 119 3.82 -18.64 0.43
N LYS A 120 3.52 -18.87 -0.84
CA LYS A 120 3.88 -20.11 -1.55
C LYS A 120 5.39 -20.31 -1.63
N ILE A 121 6.14 -19.26 -2.01
CA ILE A 121 7.61 -19.29 -2.05
C ILE A 121 8.16 -19.64 -0.67
N THR A 122 7.69 -18.94 0.37
CA THR A 122 8.14 -19.12 1.76
C THR A 122 7.90 -20.53 2.27
N ARG A 123 6.69 -21.08 2.08
CA ARG A 123 6.37 -22.46 2.48
C ARG A 123 7.25 -23.46 1.75
N LYS A 124 7.41 -23.30 0.44
CA LYS A 124 8.25 -24.20 -0.36
C LYS A 124 9.71 -24.13 0.03
N TRP A 125 10.25 -22.93 0.25
CA TRP A 125 11.60 -22.72 0.77
C TRP A 125 11.76 -23.39 2.15
N GLY A 126 10.76 -23.26 3.03
CA GLY A 126 10.73 -23.92 4.33
C GLY A 126 10.87 -25.44 4.22
N HIS A 127 10.15 -26.05 3.29
CA HIS A 127 10.22 -27.50 3.06
C HIS A 127 11.49 -27.94 2.37
N THR A 128 11.90 -27.25 1.30
CA THR A 128 12.97 -27.75 0.41
C THR A 128 14.37 -27.29 0.81
N ILE A 129 14.51 -26.15 1.48
CA ILE A 129 15.79 -25.56 1.86
C ILE A 129 16.01 -25.61 3.38
N LYS A 130 15.02 -25.16 4.19
CA LYS A 130 15.14 -25.18 5.65
C LYS A 130 14.95 -26.57 6.23
N GLY A 131 14.31 -27.51 5.51
CA GLY A 131 14.08 -28.88 5.94
C GLY A 131 12.88 -29.09 6.87
N ILE A 132 11.93 -28.16 6.87
CA ILE A 132 10.67 -28.30 7.61
C ILE A 132 9.86 -29.45 7.01
N PRO A 133 9.29 -30.36 7.81
CA PRO A 133 8.46 -31.46 7.28
C PRO A 133 7.29 -30.93 6.44
N GLU A 134 6.89 -31.72 5.43
CA GLU A 134 5.79 -31.36 4.52
C GLU A 134 4.51 -31.05 5.30
N GLY A 135 3.84 -29.94 4.95
CA GLY A 135 2.62 -29.47 5.59
C GLY A 135 2.80 -28.74 6.94
N HIS A 136 4.04 -28.62 7.46
CA HIS A 136 4.32 -28.01 8.76
C HIS A 136 4.92 -26.62 8.71
N ALA A 137 5.22 -26.05 7.53
CA ALA A 137 5.78 -24.71 7.40
C ALA A 137 4.79 -23.64 7.91
N GLN A 138 5.27 -22.82 8.85
CA GLN A 138 4.50 -21.76 9.49
C GLN A 138 5.04 -20.38 9.09
N ILE A 139 4.16 -19.38 9.10
CA ILE A 139 4.49 -17.98 8.85
C ILE A 139 3.99 -17.15 10.03
N ILE A 140 4.86 -16.35 10.61
CA ILE A 140 4.48 -15.37 11.62
C ILE A 140 3.90 -14.13 10.91
N VAL A 141 2.80 -13.60 11.46
CA VAL A 141 2.12 -12.37 11.01
C VAL A 141 1.82 -11.48 12.21
N CYS A 142 1.65 -10.18 11.97
CA CYS A 142 1.26 -9.27 13.05
C CYS A 142 -0.27 -9.15 13.17
N ASP A 143 -0.76 -8.85 14.37
CA ASP A 143 -2.14 -8.43 14.57
C ASP A 143 -2.42 -7.13 13.82
N ASN A 144 -3.69 -6.89 13.46
CA ASN A 144 -4.17 -5.75 12.68
C ASN A 144 -3.52 -5.62 11.30
N ASN A 145 -3.03 -6.72 10.74
CA ASN A 145 -2.45 -6.75 9.39
C ASN A 145 -3.53 -6.57 8.31
N PHE A 146 -3.08 -6.04 7.15
CA PHE A 146 -3.87 -6.05 5.93
C PHE A 146 -3.01 -6.45 4.73
N HIS A 147 -3.15 -7.69 4.28
CA HIS A 147 -2.39 -8.23 3.13
C HIS A 147 -3.27 -8.58 1.92
N GLY A 148 -4.57 -8.28 1.98
CA GLY A 148 -5.56 -8.59 0.94
C GLY A 148 -6.78 -9.33 1.49
N ARG A 149 -7.62 -9.88 0.59
CA ARG A 149 -8.90 -10.50 0.96
C ARG A 149 -9.15 -11.86 0.31
N THR A 150 -8.10 -12.58 -0.11
CA THR A 150 -8.22 -13.97 -0.55
C THR A 150 -8.45 -14.89 0.65
N THR A 151 -8.96 -16.09 0.40
CA THR A 151 -9.28 -17.07 1.45
C THR A 151 -8.08 -17.45 2.31
N THR A 152 -6.86 -17.52 1.75
CA THR A 152 -5.65 -17.73 2.55
C THR A 152 -5.34 -16.51 3.41
N ILE A 153 -5.40 -15.32 2.83
CA ILE A 153 -5.02 -14.07 3.52
C ILE A 153 -5.97 -13.76 4.67
N ILE A 154 -7.28 -13.90 4.48
CA ILE A 154 -8.24 -13.67 5.57
C ILE A 154 -8.10 -14.70 6.71
N SER A 155 -7.50 -15.87 6.43
CA SER A 155 -7.26 -16.88 7.45
C SER A 155 -6.37 -16.39 8.60
N PHE A 156 -5.47 -15.43 8.29
CA PHE A 156 -4.61 -14.78 9.29
C PHE A 156 -4.94 -13.30 9.51
N SER A 157 -6.12 -12.84 9.12
CA SER A 157 -6.62 -11.53 9.52
C SER A 157 -7.08 -11.54 10.97
N SER A 158 -6.84 -10.47 11.71
CA SER A 158 -7.45 -10.20 13.01
C SER A 158 -8.74 -9.38 12.92
N ASP A 159 -9.12 -8.94 11.71
CA ASP A 159 -10.38 -8.25 11.44
C ASP A 159 -11.52 -9.26 11.27
N ALA A 160 -12.41 -9.33 12.27
CA ALA A 160 -13.58 -10.21 12.26
C ALA A 160 -14.48 -9.95 11.04
N GLY A 161 -14.64 -8.69 10.62
CA GLY A 161 -15.46 -8.32 9.48
C GLY A 161 -14.99 -8.92 8.14
N SER A 162 -13.69 -9.16 7.99
CA SER A 162 -13.12 -9.78 6.80
C SER A 162 -12.97 -11.30 6.90
N LYS A 163 -13.11 -11.88 8.10
CA LYS A 163 -12.80 -13.29 8.40
C LYS A 163 -14.03 -14.13 8.72
N ASP A 164 -14.97 -13.60 9.53
CA ASP A 164 -16.08 -14.37 10.04
C ASP A 164 -17.01 -14.85 8.93
N HIS A 165 -17.42 -16.12 9.01
CA HIS A 165 -18.28 -16.80 8.04
C HIS A 165 -17.70 -17.07 6.65
N PHE A 166 -16.39 -16.80 6.44
CA PHE A 166 -15.67 -17.11 5.19
C PHE A 166 -14.79 -18.37 5.28
N GLY A 167 -14.88 -19.15 6.36
CA GLY A 167 -14.17 -20.43 6.51
C GLY A 167 -14.62 -21.54 5.55
N PRO A 168 -13.88 -22.65 5.46
CA PRO A 168 -12.78 -23.04 6.32
C PRO A 168 -11.50 -22.24 6.10
N HIS A 169 -10.77 -21.98 7.18
CA HIS A 169 -9.55 -21.17 7.14
C HIS A 169 -8.30 -22.03 6.94
N THR A 170 -7.33 -21.49 6.20
CA THR A 170 -6.01 -22.11 5.99
C THR A 170 -5.14 -21.95 7.24
N GLY A 171 -4.59 -23.04 7.77
CA GLY A 171 -3.69 -23.04 8.92
C GLY A 171 -2.25 -22.65 8.58
N GLY A 172 -1.37 -22.69 9.59
CA GLY A 172 0.06 -22.45 9.45
C GLY A 172 0.47 -20.98 9.63
N PHE A 173 -0.31 -20.21 10.40
CA PHE A 173 0.00 -18.84 10.75
C PHE A 173 0.06 -18.65 12.26
N ILE A 174 1.04 -17.86 12.72
CA ILE A 174 1.25 -17.50 14.12
C ILE A 174 1.09 -16.00 14.25
N HIS A 175 0.22 -15.53 15.12
CA HIS A 175 -0.02 -14.13 15.38
C HIS A 175 0.87 -13.59 16.50
N ILE A 176 1.41 -12.39 16.30
CA ILE A 176 2.11 -11.62 17.32
C ILE A 176 1.61 -10.16 17.30
N PRO A 177 1.71 -9.43 18.43
CA PRO A 177 1.44 -8.00 18.42
C PRO A 177 2.40 -7.26 17.46
N TYR A 178 1.87 -6.26 16.75
CA TYR A 178 2.71 -5.40 15.92
C TYR A 178 3.67 -4.57 16.78
N ASN A 179 4.89 -4.33 16.30
CA ASN A 179 5.95 -3.60 17.01
C ASN A 179 6.48 -4.30 18.28
N ASP A 180 6.27 -5.62 18.43
CA ASP A 180 6.74 -6.40 19.58
C ASP A 180 7.85 -7.39 19.17
N THR A 181 9.10 -6.96 19.34
CA THR A 181 10.28 -7.80 19.05
C THR A 181 10.47 -8.93 20.06
N VAL A 182 9.93 -8.80 21.27
CA VAL A 182 10.02 -9.84 22.32
C VAL A 182 9.08 -10.99 21.97
N ALA A 183 7.85 -10.67 21.57
CA ALA A 183 6.91 -11.67 21.08
C ALA A 183 7.42 -12.39 19.82
N LEU A 184 8.07 -11.64 18.89
CA LEU A 184 8.68 -12.25 17.70
C LEU A 184 9.80 -13.23 18.08
N GLU A 185 10.75 -12.82 18.91
CA GLU A 185 11.87 -13.69 19.34
C GLU A 185 11.34 -14.95 20.05
N LYS A 186 10.36 -14.80 20.93
CA LYS A 186 9.69 -15.94 21.61
C LYS A 186 9.06 -16.89 20.61
N ALA A 187 8.27 -16.37 19.66
CA ALA A 187 7.61 -17.20 18.65
C ALA A 187 8.62 -17.97 17.78
N LEU A 188 9.75 -17.34 17.44
CA LEU A 188 10.84 -17.97 16.68
C LEU A 188 11.56 -19.06 17.48
N GLN A 189 11.75 -18.87 18.79
CA GLN A 189 12.39 -19.86 19.66
C GLN A 189 11.52 -21.10 19.92
N GLU A 190 10.22 -20.88 20.09
CA GLU A 190 9.25 -21.94 20.43
C GLU A 190 8.81 -22.76 19.20
N ASN A 191 8.97 -22.22 17.97
CA ASN A 191 8.44 -22.84 16.76
C ASN A 191 9.53 -23.05 15.69
N PRO A 192 10.22 -24.18 15.68
CA PRO A 192 11.28 -24.48 14.72
C PRO A 192 10.79 -24.58 13.25
N ASN A 193 9.48 -24.75 13.06
CA ASN A 193 8.84 -24.85 11.75
C ASN A 193 8.44 -23.49 11.13
N VAL A 194 8.83 -22.38 11.74
CA VAL A 194 8.62 -21.07 11.14
C VAL A 194 9.53 -20.91 9.92
N ALA A 195 8.93 -20.68 8.76
CA ALA A 195 9.62 -20.44 7.49
C ALA A 195 9.77 -18.94 7.18
N GLY A 196 8.83 -18.11 7.62
CA GLY A 196 8.83 -16.67 7.31
C GLY A 196 8.13 -15.82 8.37
N PHE A 197 8.48 -14.53 8.38
CA PHE A 197 7.78 -13.45 9.06
C PHE A 197 7.30 -12.45 8.02
N LEU A 198 5.98 -12.33 7.85
CA LEU A 198 5.34 -11.42 6.91
C LEU A 198 4.86 -10.18 7.66
N VAL A 199 5.30 -9.00 7.22
CA VAL A 199 5.02 -7.75 7.92
C VAL A 199 4.84 -6.58 6.96
N GLU A 200 3.88 -5.69 7.26
CA GLU A 200 3.82 -4.34 6.70
C GLU A 200 4.82 -3.46 7.49
N PRO A 201 5.77 -2.79 6.85
CA PRO A 201 6.69 -1.88 7.57
C PRO A 201 5.99 -0.72 8.28
N ILE A 202 4.83 -0.31 7.77
CA ILE A 202 3.85 0.56 8.42
C ILE A 202 2.48 -0.03 8.11
N GLN A 203 1.70 -0.33 9.13
CA GLN A 203 0.35 -0.84 8.93
C GLN A 203 -0.58 0.28 8.45
N GLY A 204 -0.83 0.32 7.14
CA GLY A 204 -1.57 1.41 6.49
C GLY A 204 -3.06 1.37 6.82
N GLU A 205 -3.70 0.23 6.60
CA GLU A 205 -5.15 0.07 6.80
C GLU A 205 -5.56 0.11 8.28
N ALA A 206 -4.70 -0.35 9.19
CA ALA A 206 -4.91 -0.25 10.63
C ALA A 206 -4.81 1.19 11.19
N GLY A 207 -4.67 2.18 10.31
CA GLY A 207 -4.63 3.59 10.70
C GLY A 207 -3.25 4.22 10.72
N VAL A 208 -2.39 3.80 9.81
CA VAL A 208 -1.01 4.30 9.67
C VAL A 208 -0.20 4.07 10.96
N ASN A 209 -0.21 2.84 11.46
CA ASN A 209 0.59 2.46 12.64
C ASN A 209 2.07 2.40 12.25
N THR A 210 2.83 3.40 12.68
CA THR A 210 4.27 3.46 12.50
C THR A 210 4.95 2.71 13.65
N PRO A 211 5.89 1.80 13.35
CA PRO A 211 6.62 1.12 14.42
C PRO A 211 7.73 2.03 14.98
N ASP A 212 8.31 1.61 16.11
CA ASP A 212 9.52 2.20 16.65
C ASP A 212 10.68 2.10 15.63
N ASP A 213 11.61 3.05 15.68
CA ASP A 213 12.66 3.18 14.66
C ASP A 213 13.53 1.93 14.49
N ASN A 214 13.66 1.10 15.53
CA ASN A 214 14.49 -0.11 15.52
C ASN A 214 13.69 -1.41 15.31
N PHE A 215 12.37 -1.37 15.22
CA PHE A 215 11.54 -2.58 15.13
C PHE A 215 11.91 -3.43 13.93
N ILE A 216 11.89 -2.84 12.73
CA ILE A 216 12.13 -3.54 11.46
C ILE A 216 13.56 -4.13 11.44
N ALA A 217 14.56 -3.38 11.87
CA ALA A 217 15.95 -3.86 11.94
C ALA A 217 16.11 -5.04 12.92
N LYS A 218 15.53 -4.93 14.12
CA LYS A 218 15.55 -6.02 15.12
C LYS A 218 14.79 -7.24 14.62
N ALA A 219 13.65 -7.06 13.97
CA ALA A 219 12.86 -8.15 13.41
C ALA A 219 13.64 -8.89 12.32
N LYS A 220 14.30 -8.15 11.39
CA LYS A 220 15.17 -8.78 10.38
C LYS A 220 16.33 -9.54 11.02
N ALA A 221 16.98 -8.97 12.03
CA ALA A 221 18.07 -9.63 12.74
C ALA A 221 17.61 -10.93 13.44
N ALA A 222 16.45 -10.91 14.09
CA ALA A 222 15.85 -12.09 14.69
C ALA A 222 15.54 -13.17 13.64
N CYS A 223 14.91 -12.80 12.52
CA CYS A 223 14.65 -13.73 11.42
C CYS A 223 15.95 -14.36 10.89
N THR A 224 16.99 -13.56 10.68
CA THR A 224 18.30 -14.06 10.21
C THR A 224 18.90 -15.05 11.19
N LYS A 225 18.90 -14.72 12.50
CA LYS A 225 19.40 -15.60 13.59
C LYS A 225 18.72 -16.97 13.60
N HIS A 226 17.41 -17.03 13.32
CA HIS A 226 16.62 -18.25 13.36
C HIS A 226 16.44 -18.92 11.99
N ASN A 227 17.18 -18.46 10.95
CA ASN A 227 17.03 -18.94 9.57
C ASN A 227 15.56 -18.91 9.10
N VAL A 228 14.93 -17.71 9.18
CA VAL A 228 13.54 -17.43 8.80
C VAL A 228 13.54 -16.29 7.80
N LEU A 229 12.75 -16.39 6.74
CA LEU A 229 12.65 -15.35 5.71
C LEU A 229 11.90 -14.12 6.27
N PHE A 230 12.51 -12.95 6.15
CA PHE A 230 11.87 -11.67 6.44
C PHE A 230 11.17 -11.17 5.17
N ILE A 231 9.84 -11.09 5.21
CA ILE A 231 8.99 -10.76 4.06
C ILE A 231 8.38 -9.39 4.28
N ALA A 232 8.78 -8.40 3.48
CA ALA A 232 8.23 -7.05 3.56
C ALA A 232 7.08 -6.87 2.57
N ASP A 233 5.89 -6.61 3.08
CA ASP A 233 4.77 -6.15 2.28
C ASP A 233 4.84 -4.63 2.12
N GLU A 234 5.42 -4.20 1.02
CA GLU A 234 5.58 -2.79 0.64
C GLU A 234 4.54 -2.34 -0.40
N ILE A 235 3.45 -3.09 -0.54
CA ILE A 235 2.41 -2.79 -1.51
C ILE A 235 1.84 -1.39 -1.32
N GLN A 236 1.60 -0.98 -0.07
CA GLN A 236 1.08 0.36 0.23
C GLN A 236 2.18 1.37 0.59
N THR A 237 3.23 0.92 1.24
CA THR A 237 4.25 1.76 1.87
C THR A 237 5.43 2.07 0.96
N GLY A 238 5.67 1.24 -0.04
CA GLY A 238 6.80 1.36 -0.96
C GLY A 238 6.63 2.43 -2.03
N ILE A 239 7.60 2.46 -2.93
CA ILE A 239 7.61 3.29 -4.14
C ILE A 239 7.43 4.78 -3.77
N GLY A 240 8.25 5.26 -2.82
CA GLY A 240 8.34 6.67 -2.44
C GLY A 240 7.31 7.16 -1.43
N ARG A 241 6.21 6.42 -1.17
CA ARG A 241 5.09 6.87 -0.32
C ARG A 241 5.52 7.39 1.05
N THR A 242 6.46 6.71 1.70
CA THR A 242 6.92 7.02 3.06
C THR A 242 8.12 7.96 3.12
N GLY A 243 8.52 8.56 1.98
CA GLY A 243 9.67 9.47 1.91
C GLY A 243 11.01 8.76 1.80
N ALA A 244 11.00 7.44 1.66
CA ALA A 244 12.09 6.57 1.24
C ALA A 244 11.58 5.70 0.08
N LEU A 245 12.48 5.09 -0.69
CA LEU A 245 12.09 4.20 -1.78
C LEU A 245 11.23 3.03 -1.24
N LEU A 246 11.66 2.44 -0.12
CA LEU A 246 10.96 1.42 0.65
C LEU A 246 10.85 1.86 2.11
N ALA A 247 9.73 1.55 2.76
CA ALA A 247 9.53 1.92 4.17
C ALA A 247 10.45 1.15 5.13
N VAL A 248 10.89 -0.06 4.77
CA VAL A 248 11.92 -0.81 5.52
C VAL A 248 13.24 -0.07 5.65
N CYS A 249 13.52 0.88 4.75
CA CYS A 249 14.71 1.73 4.80
C CYS A 249 14.61 2.88 5.83
N GLY A 250 13.47 3.04 6.50
CA GLY A 250 13.27 4.09 7.50
C GLY A 250 13.38 5.49 6.92
N ASN A 251 14.32 6.30 7.42
CA ASN A 251 14.57 7.67 6.98
C ASN A 251 15.67 7.78 5.90
N CYS A 252 15.95 6.72 5.17
CA CYS A 252 16.94 6.72 4.10
C CYS A 252 16.60 7.76 3.02
N SER A 253 17.62 8.44 2.50
CA SER A 253 17.50 9.39 1.40
C SER A 253 17.75 8.79 0.02
N CYS A 254 17.95 7.46 -0.07
CA CYS A 254 18.17 6.78 -1.34
C CYS A 254 16.91 6.83 -2.22
N GLU A 255 17.13 7.00 -3.52
CA GLU A 255 16.06 7.03 -4.53
C GLU A 255 16.07 5.78 -5.44
N ALA A 256 17.04 4.92 -5.23
CA ALA A 256 17.23 3.63 -5.85
C ALA A 256 17.84 2.68 -4.83
N HIS A 257 18.22 1.48 -5.28
CA HIS A 257 18.96 0.51 -4.47
C HIS A 257 19.99 1.18 -3.54
N CYS A 258 19.89 0.90 -2.24
CA CYS A 258 20.76 1.48 -1.23
C CYS A 258 21.98 0.59 -1.03
N GLU A 259 23.16 1.07 -1.44
CA GLU A 259 24.44 0.39 -1.22
C GLU A 259 25.00 0.60 0.21
N ARG A 260 24.31 1.37 1.05
CA ARG A 260 24.77 1.66 2.40
C ARG A 260 24.67 0.42 3.29
N GLN A 261 25.79 0.03 3.86
CA GLN A 261 25.88 -0.99 4.91
C GLN A 261 25.64 -0.38 6.31
N GLU A 262 24.77 0.60 6.44
CA GLU A 262 24.48 1.20 7.73
C GLU A 262 23.56 0.29 8.57
N ALA A 263 23.73 0.34 9.89
CA ALA A 263 22.96 -0.48 10.84
C ALA A 263 21.43 -0.30 10.78
N THR A 264 20.95 0.72 10.07
CA THR A 264 19.53 1.02 9.85
C THR A 264 18.99 0.50 8.51
N TYR A 265 19.85 0.03 7.60
CA TYR A 265 19.42 -0.54 6.33
C TYR A 265 18.90 -1.96 6.53
N VAL A 266 17.63 -2.16 6.17
CA VAL A 266 17.01 -3.47 6.18
C VAL A 266 16.67 -3.90 4.76
N ARG A 267 17.39 -4.91 4.26
CA ARG A 267 17.03 -5.57 3.01
C ARG A 267 16.18 -6.81 3.34
N PRO A 268 14.92 -6.86 2.91
CA PRO A 268 14.09 -8.05 3.12
C PRO A 268 14.60 -9.22 2.28
N ASP A 269 14.26 -10.45 2.68
CA ASP A 269 14.52 -11.67 1.90
C ASP A 269 13.51 -11.81 0.75
N LEU A 270 12.25 -11.42 1.00
CA LEU A 270 11.23 -11.23 -0.04
C LEU A 270 10.63 -9.83 0.09
N LEU A 271 10.52 -9.16 -1.04
CA LEU A 271 9.88 -7.85 -1.17
C LEU A 271 8.62 -7.99 -2.03
N ILE A 272 7.49 -7.53 -1.52
CA ILE A 272 6.22 -7.52 -2.27
C ILE A 272 5.89 -6.08 -2.65
N LEU A 273 5.69 -5.84 -3.95
CA LEU A 273 5.31 -4.55 -4.53
C LEU A 273 3.96 -4.64 -5.23
N GLY A 274 3.22 -3.55 -5.25
CA GLY A 274 1.93 -3.43 -5.92
C GLY A 274 1.48 -1.96 -5.97
N LYS A 275 0.17 -1.72 -5.98
CA LYS A 275 -0.41 -0.36 -5.96
C LYS A 275 0.32 0.64 -6.88
N ALA A 276 1.21 1.48 -6.35
CA ALA A 276 1.95 2.49 -7.12
C ALA A 276 2.80 1.93 -8.27
N LEU A 277 3.13 0.63 -8.25
CA LEU A 277 3.78 -0.05 -9.36
C LEU A 277 2.92 -0.01 -10.64
N SER A 278 1.60 0.11 -10.49
CA SER A 278 0.63 0.23 -11.57
C SER A 278 0.59 1.59 -12.26
N GLY A 279 1.27 2.61 -11.69
CA GLY A 279 1.10 4.00 -12.11
C GLY A 279 -0.34 4.51 -12.05
N GLY A 280 -1.23 3.81 -11.34
CA GLY A 280 -2.66 4.11 -11.24
C GLY A 280 -3.47 3.76 -12.50
N VAL A 281 -2.90 3.05 -13.48
CA VAL A 281 -3.58 2.81 -14.77
C VAL A 281 -3.73 1.33 -15.14
N TYR A 282 -2.81 0.46 -14.72
CA TYR A 282 -2.87 -0.97 -15.06
C TYR A 282 -2.39 -1.84 -13.90
N PRO A 283 -3.19 -2.76 -13.37
CA PRO A 283 -2.83 -3.55 -12.20
C PRO A 283 -1.54 -4.34 -12.42
N VAL A 284 -0.53 -4.09 -11.59
CA VAL A 284 0.74 -4.80 -11.57
C VAL A 284 1.18 -4.99 -10.13
N SER A 285 1.69 -6.18 -9.83
CA SER A 285 2.43 -6.48 -8.61
C SER A 285 3.63 -7.35 -8.92
N ALA A 286 4.54 -7.44 -7.97
CA ALA A 286 5.76 -8.22 -8.10
C ALA A 286 6.23 -8.75 -6.75
N VAL A 287 6.84 -9.93 -6.77
CA VAL A 287 7.62 -10.46 -5.66
C VAL A 287 9.07 -10.53 -6.08
N LEU A 288 9.96 -9.86 -5.34
CA LEU A 288 11.40 -9.87 -5.58
C LEU A 288 12.12 -10.66 -4.48
N ALA A 289 13.11 -11.44 -4.88
CA ALA A 289 14.01 -12.17 -3.98
C ALA A 289 15.29 -12.51 -4.70
N ASP A 290 16.32 -12.98 -3.97
CA ASP A 290 17.49 -13.55 -4.58
C ASP A 290 17.21 -14.98 -5.08
N ARG A 291 18.03 -15.46 -6.01
CA ARG A 291 17.83 -16.77 -6.66
C ARG A 291 17.79 -17.92 -5.67
N ALA A 292 18.59 -17.87 -4.61
CA ALA A 292 18.58 -18.88 -3.54
C ALA A 292 17.18 -19.10 -2.91
N ILE A 293 16.31 -18.09 -3.00
CA ILE A 293 14.92 -18.16 -2.51
C ILE A 293 13.96 -18.34 -3.69
N MET A 294 14.12 -17.56 -4.78
CA MET A 294 13.18 -17.56 -5.90
C MET A 294 13.17 -18.89 -6.66
N ASP A 295 14.34 -19.52 -6.84
CA ASP A 295 14.50 -20.73 -7.66
C ASP A 295 13.89 -22.00 -7.03
N VAL A 296 13.29 -21.90 -5.83
CA VAL A 296 12.44 -22.99 -5.30
C VAL A 296 11.19 -23.20 -6.16
N ILE A 297 10.74 -22.16 -6.89
CA ILE A 297 9.62 -22.28 -7.83
C ILE A 297 10.14 -22.80 -9.17
N GLN A 298 9.64 -23.97 -9.57
CA GLN A 298 9.99 -24.62 -10.82
C GLN A 298 8.91 -24.41 -11.89
N PRO A 299 9.23 -24.56 -13.18
CA PRO A 299 8.25 -24.44 -14.27
C PRO A 299 6.98 -25.26 -14.01
N GLY A 300 5.80 -24.62 -14.22
CA GLY A 300 4.49 -25.23 -14.03
C GLY A 300 3.93 -25.19 -12.60
N GLN A 301 4.70 -24.76 -11.62
CA GLN A 301 4.28 -24.77 -10.21
C GLN A 301 3.57 -23.48 -9.75
N HIS A 302 3.78 -22.39 -10.45
CA HIS A 302 3.15 -21.11 -10.18
C HIS A 302 3.09 -20.26 -11.46
N GLY A 303 2.10 -19.37 -11.56
CA GLY A 303 1.96 -18.49 -12.70
C GLY A 303 0.66 -17.71 -12.71
N SER A 304 0.53 -16.84 -13.69
CA SER A 304 -0.65 -16.01 -13.95
C SER A 304 -0.77 -15.80 -15.46
N THR A 305 -1.99 -15.73 -15.97
CA THR A 305 -2.24 -15.41 -17.38
C THR A 305 -1.74 -14.01 -17.74
N PHE A 306 -1.96 -13.04 -16.85
CA PHE A 306 -1.61 -11.63 -17.10
C PHE A 306 -0.28 -11.21 -16.46
N GLY A 307 0.27 -11.94 -15.49
CA GLY A 307 1.55 -11.61 -14.85
C GLY A 307 2.69 -11.54 -15.85
N GLY A 308 3.37 -10.37 -15.97
CA GLY A 308 4.45 -10.12 -16.92
C GLY A 308 3.99 -9.89 -18.35
N ASN A 309 2.75 -9.46 -18.56
CA ASN A 309 2.28 -9.04 -19.88
C ASN A 309 2.99 -7.75 -20.35
N PRO A 310 3.07 -7.50 -21.68
CA PRO A 310 3.81 -6.34 -22.21
C PRO A 310 3.33 -4.99 -21.69
N MET A 311 2.02 -4.80 -21.52
CA MET A 311 1.46 -3.55 -21.02
C MET A 311 1.84 -3.30 -19.56
N GLY A 312 1.61 -4.30 -18.69
CA GLY A 312 1.92 -4.20 -17.28
C GLY A 312 3.42 -4.02 -17.03
N SER A 313 4.26 -4.72 -17.79
CA SER A 313 5.72 -4.60 -17.71
C SER A 313 6.21 -3.18 -18.02
N LEU A 314 5.74 -2.60 -19.13
CA LEU A 314 6.16 -1.28 -19.55
C LEU A 314 5.58 -0.17 -18.67
N VAL A 315 4.32 -0.32 -18.25
CA VAL A 315 3.68 0.64 -17.31
C VAL A 315 4.42 0.65 -15.97
N ALA A 316 4.77 -0.52 -15.41
CA ALA A 316 5.49 -0.60 -14.14
C ALA A 316 6.88 0.04 -14.23
N GLN A 317 7.61 -0.23 -15.30
CA GLN A 317 8.92 0.39 -15.54
C GLN A 317 8.79 1.92 -15.64
N THR A 318 7.83 2.43 -16.41
CA THR A 318 7.59 3.88 -16.54
C THR A 318 7.16 4.50 -15.21
N ALA A 319 6.31 3.82 -14.43
CA ALA A 319 5.87 4.30 -13.14
C ALA A 319 7.03 4.44 -12.13
N LEU A 320 7.98 3.51 -12.12
CA LEU A 320 9.20 3.59 -11.31
C LEU A 320 10.15 4.69 -11.80
N GLN A 321 10.28 4.84 -13.13
CA GLN A 321 11.11 5.89 -13.71
C GLN A 321 10.59 7.29 -13.35
N VAL A 322 9.28 7.51 -13.38
CA VAL A 322 8.64 8.78 -12.95
C VAL A 322 8.98 9.10 -11.49
N ILE A 323 8.88 8.10 -10.58
CA ILE A 323 9.25 8.31 -9.16
C ILE A 323 10.67 8.84 -9.02
N LYS A 324 11.61 8.30 -9.81
CA LYS A 324 13.02 8.67 -9.80
C LYS A 324 13.25 10.05 -10.41
N ASP A 325 12.77 10.26 -11.63
CA ASP A 325 13.07 11.46 -12.43
C ASP A 325 12.47 12.72 -11.82
N GLU A 326 11.26 12.62 -11.26
CA GLU A 326 10.57 13.72 -10.58
C GLU A 326 10.92 13.82 -9.09
N LYS A 327 11.84 12.99 -8.58
CA LYS A 327 12.29 12.98 -7.18
C LYS A 327 11.14 12.91 -6.18
N LEU A 328 10.13 12.11 -6.50
CA LEU A 328 8.89 12.06 -5.71
C LEU A 328 9.11 11.50 -4.30
N THR A 329 10.12 10.68 -4.10
CA THR A 329 10.55 10.21 -2.77
C THR A 329 11.01 11.36 -1.88
N GLN A 330 11.86 12.26 -2.42
CA GLN A 330 12.31 13.44 -1.71
C GLN A 330 11.14 14.37 -1.38
N ASN A 331 10.29 14.65 -2.37
CA ASN A 331 9.10 15.49 -2.17
C ASN A 331 8.20 14.95 -1.06
N ALA A 332 7.94 13.63 -1.08
CA ALA A 332 7.14 12.98 -0.03
C ALA A 332 7.75 13.12 1.36
N ARG A 333 9.08 13.04 1.48
CA ARG A 333 9.80 13.20 2.75
C ARG A 333 9.65 14.61 3.28
N GLU A 334 9.99 15.61 2.46
CA GLU A 334 9.98 17.03 2.84
C GLU A 334 8.57 17.51 3.19
N LEU A 335 7.60 17.22 2.32
CA LEU A 335 6.21 17.63 2.53
C LEU A 335 5.53 16.85 3.64
N GLY A 336 5.90 15.60 3.87
CA GLY A 336 5.42 14.83 5.01
C GLY A 336 5.89 15.40 6.35
N HIS A 337 7.14 15.84 6.46
CA HIS A 337 7.63 16.57 7.63
C HIS A 337 6.88 17.89 7.83
N PHE A 338 6.70 18.64 6.76
CA PHE A 338 5.94 19.90 6.79
C PHE A 338 4.50 19.67 7.27
N PHE A 339 3.78 18.71 6.70
CA PHE A 339 2.41 18.37 7.11
C PHE A 339 2.31 18.07 8.61
N ARG A 340 3.14 17.14 9.09
CA ARG A 340 3.11 16.74 10.52
C ARG A 340 3.52 17.88 11.44
N ALA A 341 4.44 18.75 11.05
CA ALA A 341 4.81 19.92 11.84
C ALA A 341 3.62 20.90 12.00
N GLN A 342 2.89 21.18 10.91
CA GLN A 342 1.71 22.03 10.93
C GLN A 342 0.57 21.43 11.77
N MET A 343 0.32 20.14 11.60
CA MET A 343 -0.71 19.43 12.38
C MET A 343 -0.34 19.36 13.85
N ASN A 344 0.93 19.15 14.22
CA ASN A 344 1.36 19.17 15.62
C ASN A 344 1.17 20.56 16.28
N GLN A 345 1.35 21.65 15.54
CA GLN A 345 1.03 23.00 16.05
C GLN A 345 -0.48 23.16 16.33
N TYR A 346 -1.33 22.63 15.45
CA TYR A 346 -2.77 22.64 15.65
C TYR A 346 -3.18 21.79 16.86
N ILE A 347 -2.64 20.58 17.00
CA ILE A 347 -2.98 19.62 18.08
C ILE A 347 -2.72 20.19 19.47
N GLN A 348 -1.71 21.06 19.65
CA GLN A 348 -1.41 21.67 20.95
C GLN A 348 -2.60 22.45 21.55
N LYS A 349 -3.51 22.93 20.71
CA LYS A 349 -4.70 23.70 21.14
C LYS A 349 -6.03 22.99 20.82
N SER A 350 -5.98 21.85 20.13
CA SER A 350 -7.16 21.07 19.74
C SER A 350 -7.63 20.16 20.87
N LYS A 351 -8.95 20.01 21.00
CA LYS A 351 -9.59 19.00 21.84
C LYS A 351 -10.14 17.84 21.00
N ILE A 352 -10.30 18.06 19.68
CA ILE A 352 -10.86 17.07 18.76
C ILE A 352 -9.81 16.15 18.14
N VAL A 353 -8.54 16.58 18.05
CA VAL A 353 -7.43 15.78 17.52
C VAL A 353 -6.36 15.62 18.59
N ASN A 354 -5.96 14.39 18.90
CA ASN A 354 -4.99 14.11 19.94
C ASN A 354 -3.63 13.64 19.40
N LEU A 355 -3.54 13.21 18.13
CA LEU A 355 -2.31 12.68 17.56
C LEU A 355 -2.28 12.86 16.05
N VAL A 356 -1.11 13.20 15.49
CA VAL A 356 -0.74 12.98 14.10
C VAL A 356 0.42 12.01 14.03
N ARG A 357 0.34 11.01 13.14
CA ARG A 357 1.42 10.03 12.92
C ARG A 357 1.59 9.73 11.44
N GLY A 358 2.74 9.16 11.06
CA GLY A 358 3.04 8.78 9.68
C GLY A 358 4.49 8.98 9.30
N ARG A 359 4.82 8.59 8.06
CA ARG A 359 6.11 8.85 7.40
C ARG A 359 5.87 9.31 5.96
N GLY A 360 6.69 10.22 5.48
CA GLY A 360 6.48 10.82 4.16
C GLY A 360 5.07 11.39 4.02
N LEU A 361 4.41 11.11 2.92
CA LEU A 361 3.01 11.48 2.65
C LEU A 361 2.01 10.35 2.93
N LEU A 362 2.32 9.46 3.85
CA LEU A 362 1.38 8.53 4.47
C LEU A 362 1.16 8.96 5.92
N ASN A 363 0.08 9.67 6.19
CA ASN A 363 -0.21 10.26 7.49
C ASN A 363 -1.62 9.91 7.95
N ALA A 364 -1.84 9.97 9.26
CA ALA A 364 -3.15 9.89 9.87
C ALA A 364 -3.27 10.83 11.07
N ILE A 365 -4.50 11.29 11.33
CA ILE A 365 -4.87 11.96 12.58
C ILE A 365 -5.82 11.06 13.36
N LEU A 366 -5.70 11.09 14.67
CA LEU A 366 -6.61 10.41 15.58
C LEU A 366 -7.59 11.43 16.14
N ILE A 367 -8.87 11.18 15.91
CA ILE A 367 -9.96 11.96 16.46
C ILE A 367 -10.20 11.52 17.91
N ASN A 368 -10.27 12.49 18.80
CA ASN A 368 -10.50 12.27 20.24
C ASN A 368 -11.97 11.96 20.52
N ASP A 369 -12.42 10.80 20.05
CA ASP A 369 -13.77 10.30 20.23
C ASP A 369 -13.75 8.77 20.24
N LYS A 370 -14.88 8.12 20.54
CA LYS A 370 -15.01 6.67 20.56
C LYS A 370 -14.79 6.07 19.15
N GLU A 371 -14.25 4.87 19.08
CA GLU A 371 -14.00 4.18 17.81
C GLU A 371 -15.27 3.93 16.98
N ASP A 372 -16.42 3.73 17.64
CA ASP A 372 -17.73 3.52 17.02
C ASP A 372 -18.48 4.82 16.71
N SER A 373 -17.87 5.99 16.97
CA SER A 373 -18.47 7.30 16.69
C SER A 373 -18.54 7.59 15.19
N LYS A 374 -19.41 8.52 14.80
CA LYS A 374 -19.51 9.03 13.43
C LYS A 374 -18.67 10.29 13.20
N THR A 375 -17.91 10.74 14.17
CA THR A 375 -17.21 12.03 14.12
C THR A 375 -16.20 12.08 12.98
N ALA A 376 -15.32 11.09 12.85
CA ALA A 376 -14.36 11.02 11.73
C ALA A 376 -15.06 10.97 10.36
N TRP A 377 -16.17 10.25 10.24
CA TRP A 377 -16.99 10.22 9.03
C TRP A 377 -17.58 11.59 8.69
N ASN A 378 -18.17 12.28 9.68
CA ASN A 378 -18.75 13.60 9.50
C ASN A 378 -17.68 14.65 9.13
N ILE A 379 -16.50 14.58 9.73
CA ILE A 379 -15.33 15.39 9.33
C ILE A 379 -15.00 15.15 7.85
N CYS A 380 -14.93 13.90 7.40
CA CYS A 380 -14.65 13.57 5.99
C CYS A 380 -15.75 14.06 5.04
N LEU A 381 -17.02 14.02 5.43
CA LEU A 381 -18.12 14.65 4.67
C LEU A 381 -17.92 16.17 4.55
N ARG A 382 -17.52 16.80 5.64
CA ARG A 382 -17.28 18.25 5.65
C ARG A 382 -16.05 18.63 4.84
N LEU A 383 -14.96 17.85 4.91
CA LEU A 383 -13.79 18.01 4.04
C LEU A 383 -14.16 17.92 2.56
N ARG A 384 -14.98 16.93 2.17
CA ARG A 384 -15.53 16.81 0.80
C ARG A 384 -16.26 18.09 0.38
N ASP A 385 -17.09 18.65 1.28
CA ASP A 385 -17.84 19.87 0.97
C ASP A 385 -16.90 21.07 0.72
N GLN A 386 -15.74 21.08 1.38
CA GLN A 386 -14.67 22.07 1.20
C GLN A 386 -13.66 21.71 0.09
N GLY A 387 -13.91 20.67 -0.70
CA GLY A 387 -13.08 20.31 -1.85
C GLY A 387 -11.86 19.45 -1.53
N LEU A 388 -11.88 18.64 -0.46
CA LEU A 388 -10.84 17.70 -0.12
C LEU A 388 -11.43 16.32 0.18
N LEU A 389 -10.94 15.28 -0.50
CA LEU A 389 -11.42 13.91 -0.33
C LEU A 389 -10.45 13.12 0.55
N ALA A 390 -10.90 12.79 1.76
CA ALA A 390 -10.24 11.88 2.68
C ALA A 390 -11.27 10.87 3.20
N LYS A 391 -10.83 9.75 3.75
CA LYS A 391 -11.71 8.71 4.27
C LYS A 391 -11.24 8.25 5.64
N PRO A 392 -12.16 8.01 6.59
CA PRO A 392 -11.80 7.39 7.86
C PRO A 392 -11.37 5.94 7.64
N THR A 393 -10.47 5.49 8.50
CA THR A 393 -10.10 4.09 8.67
C THR A 393 -10.25 3.75 10.14
N HIS A 394 -10.94 2.66 10.49
CA HIS A 394 -11.23 2.29 11.88
C HIS A 394 -11.82 3.46 12.71
N GLY A 395 -13.03 3.86 12.37
CA GLY A 395 -13.89 4.76 13.15
C GLY A 395 -13.32 6.15 13.37
N ASN A 396 -12.39 6.31 14.30
CA ASN A 396 -11.88 7.61 14.76
C ASN A 396 -10.55 8.04 14.12
N ILE A 397 -10.06 7.35 13.10
CA ILE A 397 -8.81 7.67 12.41
C ILE A 397 -9.09 8.19 11.01
N ILE A 398 -8.54 9.33 10.62
CA ILE A 398 -8.60 9.86 9.25
C ILE A 398 -7.22 9.77 8.63
N ARG A 399 -7.12 9.06 7.49
CA ARG A 399 -5.88 8.93 6.74
C ARG A 399 -5.76 10.04 5.70
N PHE A 400 -4.55 10.60 5.59
CA PHE A 400 -4.16 11.61 4.62
C PHE A 400 -2.96 11.12 3.82
N ALA A 401 -3.19 10.80 2.56
CA ALA A 401 -2.20 10.24 1.64
C ALA A 401 -2.36 10.82 0.23
N PRO A 402 -2.04 12.11 -0.01
CA PRO A 402 -2.16 12.72 -1.33
C PRO A 402 -1.18 12.11 -2.34
N PRO A 403 -1.38 12.26 -3.67
CA PRO A 403 -0.38 11.92 -4.66
C PRO A 403 0.94 12.62 -4.37
N LEU A 404 2.08 11.95 -4.67
CA LEU A 404 3.41 12.45 -4.32
C LEU A 404 3.85 13.66 -5.17
N VAL A 405 3.14 13.96 -6.24
CA VAL A 405 3.32 15.13 -7.09
C VAL A 405 2.75 16.42 -6.49
N ILE A 406 2.13 16.36 -5.31
CA ILE A 406 1.58 17.52 -4.63
C ILE A 406 2.69 18.56 -4.37
N THR A 407 2.41 19.83 -4.64
CA THR A 407 3.34 20.93 -4.34
C THR A 407 3.17 21.42 -2.90
N LYS A 408 4.16 22.19 -2.40
CA LYS A 408 4.09 22.78 -1.07
C LYS A 408 2.91 23.74 -0.92
N ASP A 409 2.63 24.55 -1.96
CA ASP A 409 1.52 25.50 -1.94
C ASP A 409 0.18 24.78 -1.90
N GLN A 410 0.00 23.75 -2.75
CA GLN A 410 -1.19 22.91 -2.72
C GLN A 410 -1.39 22.24 -1.36
N LEU A 411 -0.32 21.68 -0.77
CA LEU A 411 -0.39 21.07 0.55
C LEU A 411 -0.72 22.11 1.65
N THR A 412 -0.21 23.34 1.52
CA THR A 412 -0.55 24.43 2.44
C THR A 412 -2.03 24.77 2.39
N ASP A 413 -2.61 24.84 1.19
CA ASP A 413 -4.05 25.07 1.00
C ASP A 413 -4.87 23.92 1.60
N CYS A 414 -4.45 22.68 1.37
CA CYS A 414 -5.10 21.51 1.96
C CYS A 414 -5.04 21.52 3.50
N ILE A 415 -3.90 21.89 4.08
CA ILE A 415 -3.76 22.01 5.55
C ILE A 415 -4.73 23.07 6.12
N ARG A 416 -4.88 24.21 5.43
CA ARG A 416 -5.87 25.22 5.82
C ARG A 416 -7.30 24.66 5.79
N ILE A 417 -7.66 23.93 4.74
CA ILE A 417 -8.98 23.28 4.63
C ILE A 417 -9.17 22.29 5.80
N ILE A 418 -8.16 21.43 6.05
CA ILE A 418 -8.22 20.43 7.13
C ILE A 418 -8.42 21.11 8.48
N ILE A 419 -7.59 22.10 8.82
CA ILE A 419 -7.68 22.82 10.10
C ILE A 419 -9.01 23.53 10.23
N SER A 420 -9.46 24.26 9.20
CA SER A 420 -10.74 24.98 9.23
C SER A 420 -11.92 24.03 9.48
N VAL A 421 -11.93 22.86 8.86
CA VAL A 421 -12.97 21.86 9.10
C VAL A 421 -12.86 21.29 10.51
N LEU A 422 -11.67 20.97 11.00
CA LEU A 422 -11.49 20.45 12.36
C LEU A 422 -11.96 21.46 13.43
N GLU A 423 -11.72 22.75 13.21
CA GLU A 423 -12.19 23.82 14.10
C GLU A 423 -13.74 23.87 14.23
N GLU A 424 -14.50 23.48 13.19
CA GLU A 424 -15.96 23.36 13.25
C GLU A 424 -16.43 22.27 14.22
N PHE A 425 -15.57 21.26 14.49
CA PHE A 425 -15.85 20.14 15.39
C PHE A 425 -15.26 20.31 16.79
N GLU A 426 -14.49 21.38 17.04
CA GLU A 426 -14.00 21.65 18.38
C GLU A 426 -15.18 21.88 19.36
N PRO A 427 -15.14 21.32 20.58
CA PRO A 427 -16.14 21.57 21.57
C PRO A 427 -16.24 23.06 21.84
N GLN A 428 -17.45 23.63 21.70
CA GLN A 428 -17.67 25.01 22.09
C GLN A 428 -17.39 25.14 23.60
N ASN A 429 -16.55 26.10 23.96
CA ASN A 429 -16.34 26.38 25.38
C ASN A 429 -17.71 26.76 26.00
N PRO A 430 -18.08 26.15 27.13
CA PRO A 430 -19.31 26.49 27.83
C PRO A 430 -19.31 27.94 28.31
#